data_b7f72169c92d117622c03c36bbb5238c
#
_entry.id   b7f72169c92d117622c03c36bbb5238c
#
_cell.length_a   1.000
_cell.length_b   1.000
_cell.length_c   1.000
_cell.angle_alpha   90.00
_cell.angle_beta   90.00
_cell.angle_gamma   90.00
#
_symmetry.space_group_name_H-M   'P 1'
#
loop_
_entity.id
_entity.type
_entity.pdbx_description
1 polymer ?
#
loop_
_entity_poly.entity_id
_entity_poly.type
_entity_poly.pdbx_seq_one_letter_code
_entity_poly.pdbx_strand_id
1 'polypeptide(L)'
;MVSIDWLEKSWRYLVLISSSHKVLFYLLVSFIISGVFQGIFPHSQDNYFLLHTLLIAFLLFLWCGRHAEENDIFPHSGTRALCALIGVIGVAFYLFNSFGLKSGGVKFLHGIAFTIVVYLAYEIAFYLTRILVYWI
;
A
#
# COMPACT_ATOMS: atom_id res chain seq x y z
N MET A 1 -21.54 35.34 3.72
CA MET A 1 -20.93 34.76 2.52
C MET A 1 -19.72 33.95 2.98
N VAL A 2 -19.88 32.63 3.06
CA VAL A 2 -18.76 31.73 3.42
C VAL A 2 -17.83 31.71 2.22
N SER A 3 -16.61 32.20 2.39
CA SER A 3 -15.68 32.31 1.27
C SER A 3 -15.35 30.93 0.72
N ILE A 4 -15.40 30.78 -0.59
CA ILE A 4 -15.03 29.57 -1.35
C ILE A 4 -13.59 29.13 -0.99
N ASP A 5 -12.73 30.05 -0.59
CA ASP A 5 -11.38 29.82 -0.07
C ASP A 5 -11.32 28.85 1.11
N TRP A 6 -12.33 28.85 2.00
CA TRP A 6 -12.32 27.94 3.15
C TRP A 6 -12.59 26.50 2.72
N LEU A 7 -13.50 26.30 1.77
CA LEU A 7 -13.80 24.99 1.21
C LEU A 7 -12.61 24.45 0.41
N GLU A 8 -11.99 25.29 -0.40
CA GLU A 8 -10.81 24.90 -1.19
C GLU A 8 -9.61 24.57 -0.30
N LYS A 9 -9.42 25.32 0.77
CA LYS A 9 -8.40 25.07 1.78
C LYS A 9 -8.68 23.79 2.56
N SER A 10 -9.93 23.53 2.93
CA SER A 10 -10.36 22.30 3.60
C SER A 10 -10.20 21.06 2.69
N TRP A 11 -10.51 21.18 1.42
CA TRP A 11 -10.29 20.11 0.43
C TRP A 11 -8.80 19.81 0.24
N ARG A 12 -7.95 20.83 0.17
CA ARG A 12 -6.49 20.66 0.10
C ARG A 12 -5.95 19.99 1.37
N TYR A 13 -6.43 20.36 2.55
CA TYR A 13 -6.05 19.70 3.80
C TYR A 13 -6.54 18.26 3.85
N LEU A 14 -7.76 17.95 3.44
CA LEU A 14 -8.29 16.59 3.36
C LEU A 14 -7.54 15.72 2.33
N VAL A 15 -7.15 16.28 1.22
CA VAL A 15 -6.34 15.61 0.19
C VAL A 15 -4.88 15.44 0.67
N LEU A 16 -4.31 16.39 1.42
CA LEU A 16 -2.95 16.34 1.94
C LEU A 16 -2.80 15.42 3.17
N ILE A 17 -3.75 15.45 4.12
CA ILE A 17 -3.64 14.71 5.39
C ILE A 17 -3.74 13.19 5.20
N SER A 18 -4.12 12.70 4.04
CA SER A 18 -4.55 11.31 3.97
C SER A 18 -4.05 10.52 2.76
N SER A 19 -3.15 11.07 1.93
CA SER A 19 -2.91 10.40 0.65
C SER A 19 -2.02 9.16 0.75
N SER A 20 -0.91 9.17 1.49
CA SER A 20 -0.06 7.98 1.66
C SER A 20 -0.73 6.91 2.53
N HIS A 21 -1.38 7.31 3.62
CA HIS A 21 -2.14 6.39 4.48
C HIS A 21 -3.34 5.77 3.77
N LYS A 22 -4.02 6.50 2.88
CA LYS A 22 -5.10 5.93 2.06
C LYS A 22 -4.59 4.86 1.11
N VAL A 23 -3.44 5.08 0.49
CA VAL A 23 -2.83 4.06 -0.39
C VAL A 23 -2.49 2.79 0.39
N LEU A 24 -1.93 2.92 1.60
CA LEU A 24 -1.69 1.78 2.49
C LEU A 24 -3.00 1.06 2.89
N PHE A 25 -4.06 1.81 3.15
CA PHE A 25 -5.37 1.24 3.42
C PHE A 25 -5.92 0.47 2.21
N TYR A 26 -5.83 1.01 1.00
CA TYR A 26 -6.22 0.30 -0.22
C TYR A 26 -5.39 -0.97 -0.44
N LEU A 27 -4.10 -0.91 -0.11
CA LEU A 27 -3.22 -2.08 -0.18
C LEU A 27 -3.69 -3.16 0.82
N LEU A 28 -4.01 -2.81 2.06
CA LEU A 28 -4.56 -3.75 3.05
C LEU A 28 -5.88 -4.37 2.56
N VAL A 29 -6.81 -3.55 2.06
CA VAL A 29 -8.10 -4.03 1.53
C VAL A 29 -7.89 -4.97 0.33
N SER A 30 -6.95 -4.69 -0.56
CA SER A 30 -6.66 -5.55 -1.71
C SER A 30 -6.18 -6.94 -1.28
N PHE A 31 -5.40 -7.04 -0.21
CA PHE A 31 -4.96 -8.33 0.36
C PHE A 31 -6.10 -9.09 1.03
N ILE A 32 -7.00 -8.42 1.74
CA ILE A 32 -8.19 -9.05 2.31
C ILE A 32 -9.08 -9.63 1.20
N ILE A 33 -9.36 -8.84 0.16
CA ILE A 33 -10.13 -9.30 -1.00
C ILE A 33 -9.43 -10.48 -1.68
N SER A 34 -8.11 -10.43 -1.80
CA SER A 34 -7.31 -11.53 -2.35
C SER A 34 -7.46 -12.81 -1.54
N GLY A 35 -7.39 -12.71 -0.21
CA GLY A 35 -7.59 -13.85 0.71
C GLY A 35 -8.98 -14.48 0.57
N VAL A 36 -10.03 -13.65 0.51
CA VAL A 36 -11.41 -14.10 0.30
C VAL A 36 -11.55 -14.80 -1.06
N PHE A 37 -11.03 -14.19 -2.12
CA PHE A 37 -11.12 -14.75 -3.47
C PHE A 37 -10.43 -16.10 -3.57
N GLN A 38 -9.21 -16.24 -3.04
CA GLN A 38 -8.49 -17.52 -3.02
C GLN A 38 -9.15 -18.56 -2.11
N GLY A 39 -9.82 -18.14 -1.04
CA GLY A 39 -10.61 -19.02 -0.18
C GLY A 39 -11.79 -19.64 -0.93
N ILE A 40 -12.44 -18.90 -1.85
CA ILE A 40 -13.56 -19.37 -2.67
C ILE A 40 -13.07 -20.17 -3.88
N PHE A 41 -12.03 -19.69 -4.57
CA PHE A 41 -11.54 -20.26 -5.85
C PHE A 41 -10.08 -20.71 -5.78
N PRO A 42 -9.77 -21.81 -5.10
CA PRO A 42 -8.40 -22.24 -4.87
C PRO A 42 -7.65 -22.65 -6.14
N HIS A 43 -8.34 -22.91 -7.25
CA HIS A 43 -7.76 -23.36 -8.52
C HIS A 43 -7.53 -22.26 -9.57
N SER A 44 -7.91 -21.00 -9.31
CA SER A 44 -7.79 -19.90 -10.26
C SER A 44 -6.52 -19.04 -10.05
N GLN A 45 -5.42 -19.66 -9.62
CA GLN A 45 -4.27 -18.93 -9.06
C GLN A 45 -3.50 -18.07 -10.07
N ASP A 46 -3.28 -18.55 -11.30
CA ASP A 46 -2.28 -17.94 -12.19
C ASP A 46 -2.65 -16.53 -12.70
N ASN A 47 -3.86 -16.37 -13.26
CA ASN A 47 -4.29 -15.09 -13.81
C ASN A 47 -4.58 -14.05 -12.71
N TYR A 48 -5.12 -14.51 -11.60
CA TYR A 48 -5.41 -13.66 -10.45
C TYR A 48 -4.13 -13.15 -9.78
N PHE A 49 -3.13 -14.01 -9.63
CA PHE A 49 -1.84 -13.65 -9.05
C PHE A 49 -1.15 -12.54 -9.85
N LEU A 50 -1.14 -12.63 -11.17
CA LEU A 50 -0.57 -11.60 -12.03
C LEU A 50 -1.28 -10.26 -11.85
N LEU A 51 -2.61 -10.25 -11.88
CA LEU A 51 -3.42 -9.04 -11.73
C LEU A 51 -3.20 -8.38 -10.36
N HIS A 52 -3.18 -9.19 -9.29
CA HIS A 52 -2.94 -8.69 -7.93
C HIS A 52 -1.52 -8.14 -7.77
N THR A 53 -0.52 -8.78 -8.36
CA THR A 53 0.87 -8.29 -8.35
C THR A 53 0.99 -6.94 -9.05
N LEU A 54 0.33 -6.76 -10.20
CA LEU A 54 0.29 -5.48 -10.91
C LEU A 54 -0.40 -4.39 -10.09
N LEU A 55 -1.49 -4.73 -9.40
CA LEU A 55 -2.18 -3.81 -8.51
C LEU A 55 -1.28 -3.36 -7.35
N ILE A 56 -0.57 -4.31 -6.71
CA ILE A 56 0.38 -4.01 -5.63
C ILE A 56 1.49 -3.08 -6.14
N ALA A 57 2.09 -3.39 -7.30
CA ALA A 57 3.12 -2.57 -7.91
C ALA A 57 2.63 -1.13 -8.17
N PHE A 58 1.42 -0.99 -8.69
CA PHE A 58 0.79 0.33 -8.91
C PHE A 58 0.53 1.08 -7.60
N LEU A 59 0.01 0.41 -6.57
CA LEU A 59 -0.22 1.02 -5.26
C LEU A 59 1.09 1.45 -4.60
N LEU A 60 2.16 0.67 -4.68
CA LEU A 60 3.48 1.04 -4.17
C LEU A 60 4.07 2.24 -4.93
N PHE A 61 3.89 2.31 -6.24
CA PHE A 61 4.29 3.47 -7.04
C PHE A 61 3.57 4.74 -6.59
N LEU A 62 2.25 4.66 -6.39
CA LEU A 62 1.44 5.77 -5.89
C LEU A 62 1.86 6.16 -4.47
N TRP A 63 2.05 5.17 -3.58
CA TRP A 63 2.47 5.41 -2.20
C TRP A 63 3.80 6.15 -2.15
N CYS A 64 4.79 5.68 -2.88
CA CYS A 64 6.12 6.31 -2.94
C CYS A 64 6.01 7.79 -3.37
N GLY A 65 5.21 8.07 -4.40
CA GLY A 65 4.98 9.43 -4.87
C GLY A 65 4.31 10.31 -3.83
N ARG A 66 3.24 9.81 -3.21
CA ARG A 66 2.48 10.56 -2.19
C ARG A 66 3.27 10.77 -0.89
N HIS A 67 3.95 9.73 -0.44
CA HIS A 67 4.81 9.82 0.74
C HIS A 67 5.97 10.82 0.53
N ALA A 68 6.52 10.89 -0.67
CA ALA A 68 7.55 11.87 -1.02
C ALA A 68 6.99 13.30 -1.03
N GLU A 69 5.82 13.52 -1.62
CA GLU A 69 5.15 14.83 -1.61
C GLU A 69 4.85 15.31 -0.19
N GLU A 70 4.39 14.42 0.70
CA GLU A 70 4.09 14.73 2.12
C GLU A 70 5.33 15.12 2.93
N ASN A 71 6.51 14.69 2.50
CA ASN A 71 7.78 14.98 3.16
C ASN A 71 8.65 16.01 2.39
N ASP A 72 8.08 16.71 1.42
CA ASP A 72 8.77 17.70 0.57
C ASP A 72 10.02 17.11 -0.15
N ILE A 73 9.94 15.83 -0.53
CA ILE A 73 11.01 15.12 -1.21
C ILE A 73 10.61 14.96 -2.68
N PHE A 74 11.56 15.22 -3.58
CA PHE A 74 11.39 15.03 -5.04
C PHE A 74 12.22 13.83 -5.50
N PRO A 75 11.73 12.59 -5.33
CA PRO A 75 12.46 11.43 -5.80
C PRO A 75 12.50 11.41 -7.32
N HIS A 76 13.62 10.99 -7.89
CA HIS A 76 13.71 10.71 -9.32
C HIS A 76 12.63 9.69 -9.73
N SER A 77 12.11 9.80 -10.96
CA SER A 77 11.12 8.86 -11.51
C SER A 77 11.57 7.39 -11.43
N GLY A 78 12.89 7.15 -11.55
CA GLY A 78 13.50 5.84 -11.36
C GLY A 78 13.32 5.26 -9.96
N THR A 79 13.35 6.07 -8.91
CA THR A 79 13.12 5.61 -7.53
C THR A 79 11.68 5.13 -7.31
N ARG A 80 10.70 5.83 -7.89
CA ARG A 80 9.29 5.39 -7.86
C ARG A 80 9.09 4.07 -8.60
N ALA A 81 9.73 3.93 -9.76
CA ALA A 81 9.71 2.70 -10.54
C ALA A 81 10.35 1.53 -9.79
N LEU A 82 11.46 1.75 -9.05
CA LEU A 82 12.07 0.73 -8.21
C LEU A 82 11.13 0.26 -7.09
N CYS A 83 10.38 1.16 -6.43
CA CYS A 83 9.37 0.80 -5.44
C CYS A 83 8.29 -0.12 -6.03
N ALA A 84 7.89 0.12 -7.28
CA ALA A 84 6.89 -0.68 -7.97
C ALA A 84 7.43 -2.05 -8.41
N LEU A 85 8.64 -2.09 -8.97
CA LEU A 85 9.20 -3.30 -9.60
C LEU A 85 9.80 -4.27 -8.59
N ILE A 86 10.49 -3.76 -7.56
CA ILE A 86 11.26 -4.58 -6.61
C ILE A 86 10.58 -4.59 -5.22
N GLY A 87 9.45 -3.91 -5.06
CA GLY A 87 8.65 -3.91 -3.84
C GLY A 87 9.46 -3.49 -2.60
N VAL A 88 9.67 -4.43 -1.68
CA VAL A 88 10.33 -4.17 -0.38
C VAL A 88 11.74 -3.59 -0.54
N ILE A 89 12.53 -4.06 -1.51
CA ILE A 89 13.89 -3.56 -1.74
C ILE A 89 13.84 -2.12 -2.27
N GLY A 90 12.93 -1.82 -3.20
CA GLY A 90 12.73 -0.47 -3.72
C GLY A 90 12.27 0.51 -2.65
N VAL A 91 11.36 0.10 -1.78
CA VAL A 91 10.90 0.89 -0.63
C VAL A 91 12.06 1.12 0.35
N ALA A 92 12.86 0.10 0.66
CA ALA A 92 14.04 0.25 1.50
C ALA A 92 15.01 1.27 0.91
N PHE A 93 15.36 1.11 -0.37
CA PHE A 93 16.25 2.04 -1.08
C PHE A 93 15.71 3.48 -1.02
N TYR A 94 14.43 3.68 -1.29
CA TYR A 94 13.78 4.98 -1.21
C TYR A 94 13.90 5.60 0.18
N LEU A 95 13.57 4.84 1.23
CA LEU A 95 13.58 5.34 2.60
C LEU A 95 14.99 5.66 3.10
N PHE A 96 15.96 4.79 2.84
CA PHE A 96 17.35 5.05 3.25
C PHE A 96 17.99 6.18 2.47
N ASN A 97 17.73 6.29 1.18
CA ASN A 97 18.28 7.35 0.35
C ASN A 97 17.67 8.73 0.67
N SER A 98 16.37 8.77 0.99
CA SER A 98 15.64 10.02 1.23
C SER A 98 15.76 10.52 2.67
N PHE A 99 15.83 9.64 3.66
CA PHE A 99 15.78 10.00 5.09
C PHE A 99 17.07 9.67 5.86
N GLY A 100 18.06 9.04 5.22
CA GLY A 100 19.28 8.57 5.86
C GLY A 100 19.09 7.29 6.69
N LEU A 101 20.18 6.74 7.20
CA LEU A 101 20.20 5.45 7.90
C LEU A 101 19.31 5.40 9.15
N LYS A 102 19.38 6.43 10.00
CA LYS A 102 18.65 6.43 11.27
C LYS A 102 17.12 6.59 11.07
N SER A 103 16.70 7.64 10.39
CA SER A 103 15.27 7.93 10.19
C SER A 103 14.65 6.98 9.15
N GLY A 104 15.39 6.66 8.09
CA GLY A 104 14.98 5.68 7.08
C GLY A 104 14.82 4.28 7.67
N GLY A 105 15.71 3.86 8.58
CA GLY A 105 15.63 2.59 9.29
C GLY A 105 14.36 2.47 10.15
N VAL A 106 13.99 3.51 10.90
CA VAL A 106 12.75 3.52 11.69
C VAL A 106 11.52 3.43 10.80
N LYS A 107 11.48 4.19 9.71
CA LYS A 107 10.37 4.14 8.73
C LYS A 107 10.29 2.77 8.05
N PHE A 108 11.43 2.15 7.75
CA PHE A 108 11.48 0.81 7.16
C PHE A 108 10.96 -0.26 8.13
N LEU A 109 11.29 -0.19 9.43
CA LEU A 109 10.72 -1.08 10.45
C LEU A 109 9.20 -0.96 10.55
N HIS A 110 8.65 0.26 10.47
CA HIS A 110 7.19 0.44 10.38
C HIS A 110 6.60 -0.20 9.11
N GLY A 111 7.31 -0.12 7.98
CA GLY A 111 6.92 -0.79 6.75
C GLY A 111 6.90 -2.32 6.90
N ILE A 112 7.91 -2.91 7.57
CA ILE A 112 7.94 -4.35 7.87
C ILE A 112 6.76 -4.74 8.77
N ALA A 113 6.51 -3.99 9.85
CA ALA A 113 5.37 -4.23 10.74
C ALA A 113 4.03 -4.17 9.98
N PHE A 114 3.86 -3.19 9.09
CA PHE A 114 2.70 -3.09 8.24
C PHE A 114 2.56 -4.29 7.30
N THR A 115 3.65 -4.76 6.69
CA THR A 115 3.66 -5.95 5.83
C THR A 115 3.21 -7.21 6.57
N ILE A 116 3.65 -7.36 7.83
CA ILE A 116 3.20 -8.48 8.69
C ILE A 116 1.69 -8.39 8.95
N VAL A 117 1.16 -7.20 9.26
CA VAL A 117 -0.28 -6.99 9.47
C VAL A 117 -1.07 -7.32 8.21
N VAL A 118 -0.62 -6.89 7.05
CA VAL A 118 -1.25 -7.18 5.75
C VAL A 118 -1.28 -8.68 5.46
N TYR A 119 -0.16 -9.38 5.71
CA TYR A 119 -0.07 -10.83 5.54
C TYR A 119 -1.02 -11.57 6.49
N LEU A 120 -1.06 -11.20 7.76
CA LEU A 120 -1.98 -11.79 8.74
C LEU A 120 -3.45 -11.55 8.35
N ALA A 121 -3.78 -10.36 7.88
CA ALA A 121 -5.14 -10.05 7.41
C ALA A 121 -5.53 -10.92 6.20
N TYR A 122 -4.61 -11.15 5.27
CA TYR A 122 -4.82 -12.07 4.14
C TYR A 122 -5.07 -13.49 4.61
N GLU A 123 -4.23 -14.04 5.50
CA GLU A 123 -4.36 -15.40 6.02
C GLU A 123 -5.68 -15.59 6.78
N ILE A 124 -6.05 -14.64 7.64
CA ILE A 124 -7.33 -14.68 8.38
C ILE A 124 -8.50 -14.70 7.39
N ALA A 125 -8.51 -13.81 6.39
CA ALA A 125 -9.56 -13.76 5.38
C ALA A 125 -9.66 -15.08 4.59
N PHE A 126 -8.52 -15.66 4.20
CA PHE A 126 -8.44 -16.93 3.50
C PHE A 126 -9.03 -18.09 4.33
N TYR A 127 -8.56 -18.25 5.57
CA TYR A 127 -9.03 -19.34 6.42
C TYR A 127 -10.50 -19.21 6.82
N LEU A 128 -10.96 -18.02 7.17
CA LEU A 128 -12.37 -17.77 7.48
C LEU A 128 -13.26 -18.10 6.29
N THR A 129 -12.87 -17.69 5.09
CA THR A 129 -13.63 -17.96 3.87
C THR A 129 -13.68 -19.47 3.59
N ARG A 130 -12.56 -20.17 3.72
CA ARG A 130 -12.54 -21.65 3.56
C ARG A 130 -13.45 -22.35 4.55
N ILE A 131 -13.41 -21.96 5.81
CA ILE A 131 -14.31 -22.55 6.85
C ILE A 131 -15.76 -22.32 6.43
N LEU A 132 -16.14 -21.11 6.06
CA LEU A 132 -17.51 -20.80 5.63
C LEU A 132 -17.94 -21.60 4.41
N VAL A 133 -17.08 -21.74 3.40
CA VAL A 133 -17.38 -22.53 2.18
C VAL A 133 -17.52 -24.02 2.49
N TYR A 134 -16.79 -24.56 3.46
CA TYR A 134 -16.93 -25.99 3.87
C TYR A 134 -18.18 -26.25 4.73
N TRP A 135 -18.76 -25.22 5.37
CA TRP A 135 -19.95 -25.37 6.21
C TRP A 135 -21.28 -25.14 5.44
N ILE A 136 -21.21 -24.63 4.23
CA ILE A 136 -22.35 -24.43 3.32
C ILE A 136 -22.42 -25.58 2.31
#